data_f0ead31f320470125da7e6b08a43a430
#
_entry.id   f0ead31f320470125da7e6b08a43a430
#
_cell.length_a   1.000
_cell.length_b   1.000
_cell.length_c   1.000
_cell.angle_alpha   90.00
_cell.angle_beta   90.00
_cell.angle_gamma   90.00
#
_symmetry.space_group_name_H-M   'P 1'
#
loop_
_entity.id
_entity.type
_entity.pdbx_description
1 polymer ?
#
loop_
_entity_poly.entity_id
_entity_poly.type
_entity_poly.pdbx_seq_one_letter_code
_entity_poly.pdbx_strand_id
1 'polypeptide(L)'
;MQAPALSLPTGPEFNLFVTERKDVALGVLTQPRGPHQQPIAYLSRELDVISRGWPHCLRVIGAVALLAPEALKIINGQNLTVMTSHDVNGILSSKVNIWMTDSRLLKNQSLLLEGPVIKLKVCGNLNPATFLPEKENETSDHGCSQFLTLNYAALEDLKDTPLDNPGMEIFTDGSSFVRDGKRKAD
;
A
#
# COMPACT_ATOMS: atom_id res chain seq x y z
N MET A 1 1.63 23.05 -15.77
CA MET A 1 2.92 22.33 -15.88
C MET A 1 2.81 21.32 -16.99
N GLN A 2 3.71 21.32 -17.96
CA GLN A 2 3.75 20.26 -18.98
C GLN A 2 4.41 19.03 -18.37
N ALA A 3 3.80 17.84 -18.55
CA ALA A 3 4.45 16.59 -18.19
C ALA A 3 5.72 16.42 -19.03
N PRO A 4 6.84 15.95 -18.43
CA PRO A 4 8.06 15.71 -19.18
C PRO A 4 7.82 14.62 -20.23
N ALA A 5 8.52 14.72 -21.36
CA ALA A 5 8.42 13.76 -22.45
C ALA A 5 8.81 12.34 -21.96
N LEU A 6 7.99 11.37 -22.28
CA LEU A 6 8.26 9.96 -21.97
C LEU A 6 9.37 9.42 -22.89
N SER A 7 10.18 8.50 -22.37
CA SER A 7 11.21 7.81 -23.13
C SER A 7 10.90 6.33 -23.34
N LEU A 8 11.55 5.72 -24.32
CA LEU A 8 11.49 4.27 -24.49
C LEU A 8 12.38 3.56 -23.47
N PRO A 9 11.95 2.41 -22.94
CA PRO A 9 12.74 1.61 -22.02
C PRO A 9 13.95 0.99 -22.78
N THR A 10 15.16 1.44 -22.46
CA THR A 10 16.38 1.02 -23.17
C THR A 10 17.48 0.47 -22.26
N GLY A 11 17.31 0.57 -20.94
CA GLY A 11 18.29 0.13 -19.95
C GLY A 11 17.91 -1.19 -19.27
N PRO A 12 18.85 -1.80 -18.55
CA PRO A 12 18.60 -3.04 -17.80
C PRO A 12 17.98 -2.80 -16.40
N GLU A 13 17.95 -1.58 -15.93
CA GLU A 13 17.49 -1.21 -14.58
C GLU A 13 16.42 -0.13 -14.64
N PHE A 14 15.37 -0.31 -13.85
CA PHE A 14 14.26 0.61 -13.80
C PHE A 14 13.87 0.90 -12.36
N ASN A 15 13.35 2.11 -12.13
CA ASN A 15 12.83 2.55 -10.85
C ASN A 15 11.34 2.87 -10.97
N LEU A 16 10.55 2.31 -10.07
CA LEU A 16 9.13 2.63 -9.93
C LEU A 16 8.93 3.38 -8.61
N PHE A 17 8.68 4.66 -8.68
CA PHE A 17 8.29 5.46 -7.53
C PHE A 17 6.79 5.33 -7.30
N VAL A 18 6.40 4.91 -6.09
CA VAL A 18 4.99 4.68 -5.75
C VAL A 18 4.58 5.51 -4.56
N THR A 19 3.40 6.07 -4.64
CA THR A 19 2.68 6.69 -3.52
C THR A 19 1.19 6.31 -3.59
N GLU A 20 0.49 6.46 -2.50
CA GLU A 20 -0.97 6.34 -2.43
C GLU A 20 -1.55 7.68 -2.02
N ARG A 21 -2.63 8.09 -2.67
CA ARG A 21 -3.36 9.31 -2.32
C ARG A 21 -4.84 9.16 -2.64
N LYS A 22 -5.71 9.43 -1.64
CA LYS A 22 -7.16 9.38 -1.80
C LYS A 22 -7.64 8.09 -2.47
N ASP A 23 -7.15 6.95 -1.97
CA ASP A 23 -7.47 5.60 -2.46
C ASP A 23 -6.98 5.30 -3.90
N VAL A 24 -6.10 6.13 -4.44
CA VAL A 24 -5.49 5.94 -5.74
C VAL A 24 -4.01 5.65 -5.59
N ALA A 25 -3.58 4.52 -6.16
CA ALA A 25 -2.18 4.19 -6.34
C ALA A 25 -1.61 5.03 -7.49
N LEU A 26 -0.56 5.78 -7.23
CA LEU A 26 0.13 6.62 -8.20
C LEU A 26 1.57 6.14 -8.36
N GLY A 27 2.03 6.00 -9.58
CA GLY A 27 3.38 5.54 -9.87
C GLY A 27 4.05 6.28 -11.01
N VAL A 28 5.37 6.48 -10.88
CA VAL A 28 6.21 7.01 -11.95
C VAL A 28 7.29 5.98 -12.23
N LEU A 29 7.22 5.36 -13.41
CA LEU A 29 8.25 4.44 -13.89
C LEU A 29 9.33 5.26 -14.58
N THR A 30 10.57 5.07 -14.15
CA THR A 30 11.73 5.78 -14.67
C THR A 30 12.87 4.84 -15.00
N GLN A 31 13.80 5.31 -15.82
CA GLN A 31 15.10 4.68 -16.00
C GLN A 31 16.22 5.66 -15.62
N PRO A 32 17.29 5.22 -14.95
CA PRO A 32 18.44 6.07 -14.68
C PRO A 32 19.19 6.41 -15.98
N ARG A 33 19.46 7.70 -16.19
CA ARG A 33 20.34 8.19 -17.26
C ARG A 33 21.36 9.16 -16.67
N GLY A 34 22.54 8.65 -16.34
CA GLY A 34 23.52 9.41 -15.60
C GLY A 34 22.95 9.86 -14.24
N PRO A 35 23.02 11.16 -13.87
CA PRO A 35 22.49 11.64 -12.60
C PRO A 35 20.96 11.85 -12.60
N HIS A 36 20.28 11.66 -13.73
CA HIS A 36 18.85 11.97 -13.88
C HIS A 36 17.99 10.70 -13.96
N GLN A 37 16.75 10.83 -13.47
CA GLN A 37 15.71 9.83 -13.65
C GLN A 37 14.82 10.25 -14.83
N GLN A 38 14.83 9.48 -15.90
CA GLN A 38 14.03 9.76 -17.08
C GLN A 38 12.71 9.01 -17.02
N PRO A 39 11.56 9.68 -17.06
CA PRO A 39 10.26 9.01 -17.00
C PRO A 39 9.98 8.19 -18.26
N ILE A 40 9.42 7.00 -18.05
CA ILE A 40 8.97 6.08 -19.09
C ILE A 40 7.45 6.02 -19.11
N ALA A 41 6.83 5.94 -17.93
CA ALA A 41 5.38 5.87 -17.82
C ALA A 41 4.89 6.48 -16.50
N TYR A 42 3.68 7.00 -16.56
CA TYR A 42 2.89 7.38 -15.38
C TYR A 42 1.79 6.35 -15.22
N LEU A 43 1.69 5.77 -14.03
CA LEU A 43 0.74 4.72 -13.70
C LEU A 43 -0.23 5.24 -12.65
N SER A 44 -1.50 4.91 -12.81
CA SER A 44 -2.55 5.25 -11.84
C SER A 44 -3.60 4.15 -11.80
N ARG A 45 -3.96 3.72 -10.60
CA ARG A 45 -5.00 2.71 -10.36
C ARG A 45 -5.73 3.00 -9.07
N GLU A 46 -7.03 2.83 -9.05
CA GLU A 46 -7.80 2.85 -7.80
C GLU A 46 -7.50 1.60 -6.97
N LEU A 47 -7.39 1.78 -5.65
CA LEU A 47 -7.31 0.67 -4.72
C LEU A 47 -8.64 -0.08 -4.68
N ASP A 48 -8.60 -1.37 -4.45
CA ASP A 48 -9.81 -2.16 -4.20
C ASP A 48 -10.50 -1.74 -2.88
N VAL A 49 -11.80 -2.01 -2.78
CA VAL A 49 -12.64 -1.55 -1.66
C VAL A 49 -12.09 -1.97 -0.29
N ILE A 50 -11.46 -3.16 -0.20
CA ILE A 50 -10.90 -3.65 1.05
C ILE A 50 -9.62 -2.87 1.41
N SER A 51 -8.73 -2.66 0.43
CA SER A 51 -7.48 -1.94 0.63
C SER A 51 -7.69 -0.46 0.99
N ARG A 52 -8.80 0.15 0.57
CA ARG A 52 -9.17 1.53 0.96
C ARG A 52 -9.41 1.68 2.46
N GLY A 53 -9.92 0.63 3.13
CA GLY A 53 -10.14 0.61 4.57
C GLY A 53 -8.87 0.40 5.40
N TRP A 54 -7.72 0.16 4.79
CA TRP A 54 -6.48 -0.07 5.50
C TRP A 54 -5.82 1.22 5.99
N PRO A 55 -5.02 1.14 7.06
CA PRO A 55 -4.10 2.22 7.42
C PRO A 55 -3.20 2.61 6.25
N HIS A 56 -2.78 3.87 6.22
CA HIS A 56 -2.02 4.44 5.09
C HIS A 56 -0.79 3.60 4.71
N CYS A 57 0.01 3.14 5.68
CA CYS A 57 1.16 2.27 5.42
C CYS A 57 0.79 0.99 4.65
N LEU A 58 -0.36 0.39 4.96
CA LEU A 58 -0.85 -0.81 4.27
C LEU A 58 -1.47 -0.50 2.91
N ARG A 59 -2.10 0.67 2.75
CA ARG A 59 -2.59 1.13 1.44
C ARG A 59 -1.45 1.29 0.44
N VAL A 60 -0.29 1.75 0.90
CA VAL A 60 0.92 1.80 0.06
C VAL A 60 1.35 0.42 -0.41
N ILE A 61 1.24 -0.63 0.42
CA ILE A 61 1.50 -2.02 -0.02
C ILE A 61 0.52 -2.42 -1.12
N GLY A 62 -0.77 -2.12 -0.95
CA GLY A 62 -1.78 -2.33 -1.98
C GLY A 62 -1.44 -1.60 -3.28
N ALA A 63 -0.99 -0.35 -3.18
CA ALA A 63 -0.56 0.45 -4.33
C ALA A 63 0.64 -0.18 -5.05
N VAL A 64 1.66 -0.62 -4.31
CA VAL A 64 2.83 -1.32 -4.89
C VAL A 64 2.41 -2.62 -5.57
N ALA A 65 1.57 -3.43 -4.92
CA ALA A 65 1.08 -4.69 -5.47
C ALA A 65 0.25 -4.53 -6.75
N LEU A 66 -0.43 -3.39 -6.92
CA LEU A 66 -1.16 -3.07 -8.14
C LEU A 66 -0.25 -2.57 -9.27
N LEU A 67 0.72 -1.69 -8.96
CA LEU A 67 1.50 -1.00 -9.97
C LEU A 67 2.76 -1.75 -10.41
N ALA A 68 3.38 -2.56 -9.53
CA ALA A 68 4.59 -3.30 -9.88
C ALA A 68 4.38 -4.28 -11.05
N PRO A 69 3.29 -5.09 -11.10
CA PRO A 69 3.03 -5.95 -12.26
C PRO A 69 2.82 -5.17 -13.56
N GLU A 70 2.17 -4.00 -13.50
CA GLU A 70 1.97 -3.15 -14.69
C GLU A 70 3.31 -2.58 -15.18
N ALA A 71 4.17 -2.14 -14.27
CA ALA A 71 5.51 -1.68 -14.61
C ALA A 71 6.34 -2.80 -15.25
N LEU A 72 6.30 -4.02 -14.69
CA LEU A 72 7.00 -5.18 -15.23
C LEU A 72 6.58 -5.53 -16.66
N LYS A 73 5.31 -5.37 -17.00
CA LYS A 73 4.82 -5.54 -18.39
C LYS A 73 5.47 -4.54 -19.35
N ILE A 74 5.59 -3.28 -18.93
CA ILE A 74 6.19 -2.21 -19.76
C ILE A 74 7.68 -2.46 -20.01
N ILE A 75 8.39 -2.97 -19.00
CA ILE A 75 9.84 -3.23 -19.09
C ILE A 75 10.19 -4.68 -19.43
N ASN A 76 9.22 -5.47 -19.92
CA ASN A 76 9.42 -6.87 -20.29
C ASN A 76 10.05 -7.75 -19.19
N GLY A 77 9.66 -7.56 -17.94
CA GLY A 77 10.16 -8.35 -16.81
C GLY A 77 11.61 -8.11 -16.41
N GLN A 78 12.19 -6.98 -16.81
CA GLN A 78 13.55 -6.60 -16.39
C GLN A 78 13.57 -6.15 -14.92
N ASN A 79 14.78 -5.93 -14.37
CA ASN A 79 14.95 -5.55 -12.96
C ASN A 79 14.25 -4.26 -12.61
N LEU A 80 13.39 -4.31 -11.59
CA LEU A 80 12.59 -3.22 -11.11
C LEU A 80 12.92 -2.90 -9.65
N THR A 81 13.39 -1.70 -9.37
CA THR A 81 13.49 -1.19 -8.01
C THR A 81 12.25 -0.35 -7.70
N VAL A 82 11.45 -0.80 -6.75
CA VAL A 82 10.28 -0.06 -6.26
C VAL A 82 10.68 0.81 -5.09
N MET A 83 10.38 2.10 -5.19
CA MET A 83 10.69 3.12 -4.20
C MET A 83 9.43 3.73 -3.62
N THR A 84 9.29 3.67 -2.31
CA THR A 84 8.16 4.28 -1.57
C THR A 84 8.69 5.03 -0.35
N SER A 85 7.86 5.89 0.26
CA SER A 85 8.16 6.55 1.53
C SER A 85 8.00 5.63 2.75
N HIS A 86 7.45 4.42 2.56
CA HIS A 86 7.18 3.47 3.63
C HIS A 86 8.04 2.21 3.50
N ASP A 87 8.38 1.60 4.62
CA ASP A 87 9.12 0.33 4.67
C ASP A 87 8.20 -0.86 4.37
N VAL A 88 7.87 -1.03 3.10
CA VAL A 88 7.04 -2.15 2.60
C VAL A 88 7.66 -3.50 2.94
N ASN A 89 8.99 -3.62 2.85
CA ASN A 89 9.69 -4.86 3.15
C ASN A 89 9.55 -5.24 4.63
N GLY A 90 9.82 -4.29 5.53
CA GLY A 90 9.69 -4.50 6.97
C GLY A 90 8.25 -4.85 7.36
N ILE A 91 7.25 -4.18 6.79
CA ILE A 91 5.84 -4.47 7.08
C ILE A 91 5.46 -5.89 6.60
N LEU A 92 5.78 -6.26 5.36
CA LEU A 92 5.44 -7.58 4.82
C LEU A 92 6.18 -8.73 5.51
N SER A 93 7.37 -8.46 6.07
CA SER A 93 8.15 -9.43 6.83
C SER A 93 7.69 -9.54 8.29
N SER A 94 6.98 -8.56 8.81
CA SER A 94 6.42 -8.58 10.14
C SER A 94 5.08 -9.34 10.15
N LYS A 95 4.71 -9.92 11.33
CA LYS A 95 3.43 -10.63 11.49
C LYS A 95 2.24 -9.67 11.63
N VAL A 96 2.16 -8.64 10.79
CA VAL A 96 1.07 -7.65 10.82
C VAL A 96 -0.14 -8.17 10.03
N ASN A 97 -0.69 -9.31 10.46
CA ASN A 97 -1.74 -10.03 9.73
C ASN A 97 -3.16 -9.52 10.02
N ILE A 98 -3.31 -8.57 10.92
CA ILE A 98 -4.62 -8.21 11.45
C ILE A 98 -5.50 -7.47 10.41
N TRP A 99 -4.89 -6.69 9.51
CA TRP A 99 -5.61 -5.94 8.46
C TRP A 99 -5.68 -6.68 7.11
N MET A 100 -4.86 -7.67 6.93
CA MET A 100 -4.70 -8.35 5.67
C MET A 100 -4.96 -9.83 5.86
N THR A 101 -5.85 -10.41 5.07
CA THR A 101 -6.06 -11.86 5.10
C THR A 101 -4.77 -12.59 4.72
N ASP A 102 -4.56 -13.79 5.27
CA ASP A 102 -3.37 -14.61 4.99
C ASP A 102 -3.15 -14.81 3.49
N SER A 103 -4.23 -15.02 2.74
CA SER A 103 -4.18 -15.17 1.28
C SER A 103 -3.63 -13.92 0.58
N ARG A 104 -4.03 -12.71 1.01
CA ARG A 104 -3.49 -11.45 0.47
C ARG A 104 -2.06 -11.22 0.89
N LEU A 105 -1.75 -11.53 2.15
CA LEU A 105 -0.39 -11.42 2.66
C LEU A 105 0.57 -12.30 1.87
N LEU A 106 0.26 -13.58 1.74
CA LEU A 106 1.06 -14.54 0.96
C LEU A 106 1.21 -14.10 -0.50
N LYS A 107 0.12 -13.65 -1.13
CA LYS A 107 0.18 -13.12 -2.50
C LYS A 107 1.12 -11.93 -2.62
N ASN A 108 1.06 -10.98 -1.69
CA ASN A 108 1.92 -9.80 -1.71
C ASN A 108 3.38 -10.15 -1.40
N GLN A 109 3.63 -11.07 -0.47
CA GLN A 109 4.97 -11.58 -0.17
C GLN A 109 5.57 -12.29 -1.38
N SER A 110 4.85 -13.20 -2.00
CA SER A 110 5.31 -13.91 -3.19
C SER A 110 5.60 -12.96 -4.35
N LEU A 111 4.73 -11.98 -4.57
CA LEU A 111 4.92 -11.01 -5.65
C LEU A 111 6.12 -10.07 -5.40
N LEU A 112 6.23 -9.54 -4.18
CA LEU A 112 7.10 -8.41 -3.88
C LEU A 112 8.43 -8.79 -3.22
N LEU A 113 8.49 -9.90 -2.48
CA LEU A 113 9.68 -10.32 -1.74
C LEU A 113 10.41 -11.50 -2.38
N GLU A 114 9.67 -12.46 -2.94
CA GLU A 114 10.24 -13.70 -3.47
C GLU A 114 10.63 -13.59 -4.95
N GLY A 115 10.13 -12.57 -5.65
CA GLY A 115 10.44 -12.35 -7.06
C GLY A 115 11.88 -11.87 -7.26
N PRO A 116 12.67 -12.52 -8.16
CA PRO A 116 14.09 -12.15 -8.38
C PRO A 116 14.27 -10.79 -9.03
N VAL A 117 13.22 -10.25 -9.65
CA VAL A 117 13.29 -9.03 -10.45
C VAL A 117 12.84 -7.76 -9.71
N ILE A 118 12.14 -7.90 -8.57
CA ILE A 118 11.65 -6.75 -7.77
C ILE A 118 12.57 -6.55 -6.57
N LYS A 119 13.02 -5.30 -6.39
CA LYS A 119 13.72 -4.85 -5.18
C LYS A 119 12.94 -3.72 -4.54
N LEU A 120 12.64 -3.83 -3.25
CA LEU A 120 11.96 -2.79 -2.49
C LEU A 120 12.99 -1.90 -1.79
N LYS A 121 12.79 -0.57 -1.89
CA LYS A 121 13.63 0.42 -1.19
C LYS A 121 12.77 1.53 -0.60
N VAL A 122 13.16 2.02 0.56
CA VAL A 122 12.59 3.23 1.13
C VAL A 122 13.23 4.43 0.45
N CYS A 123 12.39 5.35 -0.04
CA CYS A 123 12.82 6.59 -0.65
C CYS A 123 12.88 7.68 0.44
N GLY A 124 14.10 8.02 0.90
CA GLY A 124 14.31 9.08 1.90
C GLY A 124 14.27 10.50 1.32
N ASN A 125 14.31 10.62 -0.01
CA ASN A 125 14.31 11.90 -0.72
C ASN A 125 13.07 11.99 -1.59
N LEU A 126 12.95 13.11 -2.30
CA LEU A 126 11.87 13.47 -3.20
C LEU A 126 11.32 12.28 -4.02
N ASN A 127 10.09 11.87 -3.72
CA ASN A 127 9.38 10.86 -4.50
C ASN A 127 8.65 11.56 -5.67
N PRO A 128 9.03 11.34 -6.94
CA PRO A 128 8.37 11.99 -8.09
C PRO A 128 6.88 11.74 -8.18
N ALA A 129 6.38 10.64 -7.63
CA ALA A 129 4.96 10.33 -7.61
C ALA A 129 4.15 11.28 -6.70
N THR A 130 4.80 11.98 -5.77
CA THR A 130 4.14 12.95 -4.87
C THR A 130 3.96 14.33 -5.48
N PHE A 131 4.57 14.62 -6.64
CA PHE A 131 4.48 15.94 -7.31
C PHE A 131 3.16 16.22 -8.00
N LEU A 132 2.24 15.30 -8.01
CA LEU A 132 0.89 15.60 -8.45
C LEU A 132 0.21 16.51 -7.42
N PRO A 133 -0.36 17.65 -7.84
CA PRO A 133 -0.62 18.77 -6.95
C PRO A 133 -1.69 18.44 -5.91
N GLU A 134 -1.30 18.50 -4.66
CA GLU A 134 -2.12 18.96 -3.55
C GLU A 134 -1.31 18.91 -2.24
N LYS A 135 -1.35 20.03 -1.53
CA LYS A 135 -0.70 20.22 -0.25
C LYS A 135 -1.38 19.34 0.81
N GLU A 136 -0.64 18.40 1.40
CA GLU A 136 -0.77 18.07 2.81
C GLU A 136 0.54 17.45 3.27
N ASN A 137 1.04 17.96 4.38
CA ASN A 137 2.29 17.55 5.01
C ASN A 137 2.13 16.12 5.55
N GLU A 138 2.42 15.11 4.74
CA GLU A 138 2.68 13.78 5.27
C GLU A 138 4.13 13.76 5.76
N THR A 139 4.30 13.77 7.06
CA THR A 139 5.58 13.48 7.70
C THR A 139 5.93 12.04 7.39
N SER A 140 6.82 11.84 6.44
CA SER A 140 7.26 10.53 5.96
C SER A 140 8.17 9.77 6.92
N ASP A 141 8.40 10.30 8.10
CA ASP A 141 9.38 9.75 9.05
C ASP A 141 8.67 9.17 10.29
N HIS A 142 7.99 8.04 10.09
CA HIS A 142 7.44 7.25 11.19
C HIS A 142 7.85 5.77 11.04
N GLY A 143 8.07 5.09 12.15
CA GLY A 143 8.32 3.65 12.15
C GLY A 143 7.02 2.89 11.81
N CYS A 144 6.85 2.51 10.54
CA CYS A 144 5.62 1.87 10.04
C CYS A 144 5.17 0.68 10.89
N SER A 145 6.10 -0.18 11.32
CA SER A 145 5.79 -1.33 12.19
C SER A 145 5.29 -0.89 13.56
N GLN A 146 5.90 0.15 14.16
CA GLN A 146 5.47 0.70 15.44
C GLN A 146 4.11 1.39 15.32
N PHE A 147 3.89 2.15 14.26
CA PHE A 147 2.61 2.81 14.00
C PHE A 147 1.46 1.79 13.86
N LEU A 148 1.68 0.70 13.14
CA LEU A 148 0.69 -0.37 12.99
C LEU A 148 0.44 -1.07 14.33
N THR A 149 1.46 -1.33 15.13
CA THR A 149 1.32 -1.94 16.46
C THR A 149 0.56 -1.03 17.42
N LEU A 150 0.86 0.27 17.44
CA LEU A 150 0.19 1.24 18.31
C LEU A 150 -1.27 1.44 17.96
N ASN A 151 -1.62 1.46 16.68
CA ASN A 151 -3.01 1.54 16.24
C ASN A 151 -3.80 0.24 16.51
N TYR A 152 -3.13 -0.79 16.97
CA TYR A 152 -3.68 -2.08 17.33
C TYR A 152 -3.61 -2.40 18.80
N ALA A 153 -2.96 -1.57 19.60
CA ALA A 153 -3.05 -1.74 21.03
C ALA A 153 -4.54 -1.66 21.41
N ALA A 154 -5.15 -2.83 21.64
CA ALA A 154 -6.40 -2.90 22.36
C ALA A 154 -6.24 -2.00 23.57
N LEU A 155 -7.25 -1.19 23.87
CA LEU A 155 -7.26 -0.41 25.10
C LEU A 155 -6.83 -1.35 26.23
N GLU A 156 -5.85 -0.95 27.03
CA GLU A 156 -5.31 -1.81 28.12
C GLU A 156 -6.39 -2.30 29.09
N ASP A 157 -7.54 -1.65 29.08
CA ASP A 157 -8.73 -1.93 29.90
C ASP A 157 -9.73 -2.85 29.21
N LEU A 158 -9.51 -3.29 27.97
CA LEU A 158 -10.42 -4.20 27.27
C LEU A 158 -10.34 -5.57 27.93
N LYS A 159 -11.38 -5.94 28.64
CA LYS A 159 -11.54 -7.24 29.31
C LYS A 159 -12.39 -8.14 28.41
N ASP A 160 -12.00 -9.41 28.29
CA ASP A 160 -12.81 -10.45 27.63
C ASP A 160 -14.07 -10.84 28.42
N THR A 161 -14.30 -10.19 29.57
CA THR A 161 -15.46 -10.41 30.43
C THR A 161 -16.37 -9.21 30.40
N PRO A 162 -17.71 -9.39 30.38
CA PRO A 162 -18.66 -8.32 30.46
C PRO A 162 -18.44 -7.46 31.71
N LEU A 163 -18.70 -6.16 31.59
CA LEU A 163 -18.68 -5.25 32.74
C LEU A 163 -19.82 -5.64 33.69
N ASP A 164 -19.55 -5.62 35.00
CA ASP A 164 -20.56 -5.96 36.03
C ASP A 164 -21.76 -5.00 36.04
N ASN A 165 -21.59 -3.79 35.52
CA ASN A 165 -22.66 -2.79 35.47
C ASN A 165 -22.49 -1.88 34.24
N PRO A 166 -22.79 -2.39 33.02
CA PRO A 166 -22.64 -1.63 31.79
C PRO A 166 -23.70 -0.54 31.69
N GLY A 167 -23.29 0.69 31.38
CA GLY A 167 -24.21 1.79 31.07
C GLY A 167 -25.02 1.57 29.80
N MET A 168 -24.52 0.74 28.89
CA MET A 168 -25.16 0.32 27.64
C MET A 168 -24.61 -1.03 27.23
N GLU A 169 -25.47 -1.98 26.86
CA GLU A 169 -25.09 -3.23 26.22
C GLU A 169 -25.43 -3.15 24.71
N ILE A 170 -24.43 -3.42 23.88
CA ILE A 170 -24.60 -3.49 22.42
C ILE A 170 -24.19 -4.89 21.99
N PHE A 171 -25.15 -5.63 21.45
CA PHE A 171 -24.89 -6.93 20.84
C PHE A 171 -24.70 -6.72 19.33
N THR A 172 -23.54 -7.05 18.81
CA THR A 172 -23.27 -7.05 17.38
C THR A 172 -22.85 -8.45 16.98
N ASP A 173 -23.72 -9.15 16.27
CA ASP A 173 -23.24 -10.26 15.48
C ASP A 173 -23.04 -9.80 14.04
N GLY A 174 -21.99 -10.18 13.41
CA GLY A 174 -21.67 -9.78 12.03
C GLY A 174 -22.56 -10.47 10.98
N SER A 175 -23.63 -11.18 11.35
CA SER A 175 -24.46 -11.94 10.43
C SER A 175 -25.61 -11.07 9.89
N SER A 176 -25.73 -11.00 8.58
CA SER A 176 -26.92 -10.48 7.90
C SER A 176 -27.57 -11.60 7.07
N PHE A 177 -28.86 -11.77 7.21
CA PHE A 177 -29.60 -12.75 6.41
C PHE A 177 -30.76 -12.07 5.66
N VAL A 178 -31.20 -12.69 4.59
CA VAL A 178 -32.36 -12.24 3.83
C VAL A 178 -33.56 -13.11 4.20
N ARG A 179 -34.58 -12.51 4.78
CA ARG A 179 -35.86 -13.16 5.06
C ARG A 179 -36.98 -12.37 4.41
N ASP A 180 -37.84 -13.05 3.65
CA ASP A 180 -38.96 -12.45 2.90
C ASP A 180 -38.51 -11.33 1.94
N GLY A 181 -37.32 -11.49 1.27
CA GLY A 181 -36.78 -10.53 0.34
C GLY A 181 -36.23 -9.24 0.99
N LYS A 182 -36.21 -9.15 2.33
CA LYS A 182 -35.64 -8.03 3.08
C LYS A 182 -34.41 -8.46 3.84
N ARG A 183 -33.34 -7.64 3.75
CA ARG A 183 -32.14 -7.81 4.57
C ARG A 183 -32.49 -7.52 6.03
N LYS A 184 -32.18 -8.44 6.90
CA LYS A 184 -32.23 -8.28 8.35
C LYS A 184 -30.84 -8.50 8.90
N ALA A 185 -30.45 -7.73 9.90
CA ALA A 185 -29.29 -7.96 10.74
C ALA A 185 -29.82 -8.44 12.09
N ASP A 186 -29.24 -9.51 12.62
CA ASP A 186 -29.41 -9.91 14.03
C ASP A 186 -28.30 -9.34 14.84
#